data_d64b0940ba8cb9b4c49067d0c2eed6bf
#
_entry.id   d64b0940ba8cb9b4c49067d0c2eed6bf
#
_cell.length_a   1.000
_cell.length_b   1.000
_cell.length_c   1.000
_cell.angle_alpha   90.00
_cell.angle_beta   90.00
_cell.angle_gamma   90.00
#
_symmetry.space_group_name_H-M   'P 1'
#
loop_
_entity.id
_entity.type
_entity.pdbx_description
1 polymer ?
#
loop_
_entity_poly.entity_id
_entity_poly.type
_entity_poly.pdbx_seq_one_letter_code
_entity_poly.pdbx_strand_id
1 'polypeptide(L)'
;MVELIEETPRVRSLVLDPPEWPGHRAGQHVDVRLTAEDGYQAQRSYSIASAPGDEHLVLTVERLDDGEGSPYLAGELRFGDELELRGPIGGYFVWEELLGGPLLLLAGGSGIVPLRSMLRHHAAIESTILVRLLYSSRSLSDVIYRDELARLGARDEVEISFTLTREAPEGWRGYRRRIDAELLREIAWPPQEQPLVYVCGPTAFVEAAATGLVELGHDAGRIRTERFGPTGR
;
A
#
# COMPACT_ATOMS: atom_id res chain seq x y z
N MET A 1 15.76 -3.05 -14.79
CA MET A 1 14.83 -3.96 -14.06
C MET A 1 15.45 -5.35 -13.99
N VAL A 2 15.43 -5.97 -12.80
CA VAL A 2 16.13 -7.24 -12.50
C VAL A 2 15.19 -8.43 -12.32
N GLU A 3 13.92 -8.20 -11.91
CA GLU A 3 12.93 -9.27 -11.75
C GLU A 3 11.50 -8.73 -11.91
N LEU A 4 10.59 -9.59 -12.38
CA LEU A 4 9.14 -9.37 -12.41
C LEU A 4 8.45 -10.46 -11.59
N ILE A 5 7.65 -10.06 -10.61
CA ILE A 5 6.91 -10.98 -9.74
C ILE A 5 5.41 -10.78 -10.00
N GLU A 6 4.71 -11.86 -10.34
CA GLU A 6 3.25 -11.84 -10.46
C GLU A 6 2.63 -11.98 -9.06
N GLU A 7 2.01 -10.93 -8.57
CA GLU A 7 1.34 -10.90 -7.27
C GLU A 7 -0.11 -11.42 -7.37
N THR A 8 -0.80 -10.99 -8.44
CA THR A 8 -2.15 -11.43 -8.83
C THR A 8 -2.26 -11.36 -10.35
N PRO A 9 -3.32 -11.88 -11.00
CA PRO A 9 -3.49 -11.78 -12.45
C PRO A 9 -3.45 -10.35 -13.01
N ARG A 10 -3.64 -9.33 -12.16
CA ARG A 10 -3.65 -7.92 -12.57
C ARG A 10 -2.55 -7.09 -11.92
N VAL A 11 -1.72 -7.67 -11.05
CA VAL A 11 -0.73 -6.92 -10.27
C VAL A 11 0.63 -7.57 -10.40
N ARG A 12 1.63 -6.78 -10.74
CA ARG A 12 3.03 -7.19 -10.80
C ARG A 12 3.92 -6.31 -9.95
N SER A 13 4.90 -6.93 -9.30
CA SER A 13 5.99 -6.23 -8.65
C SER A 13 7.20 -6.19 -9.58
N LEU A 14 7.72 -4.98 -9.76
CA LEU A 14 8.91 -4.66 -10.56
C LEU A 14 10.08 -4.52 -9.59
N VAL A 15 11.03 -5.43 -9.65
CA VAL A 15 12.27 -5.35 -8.86
C VAL A 15 13.30 -4.58 -9.67
N LEU A 16 13.75 -3.47 -9.14
CA LEU A 16 14.62 -2.51 -9.83
C LEU A 16 15.94 -2.36 -9.08
N ASP A 17 16.99 -2.16 -9.83
CA ASP A 17 18.33 -1.84 -9.33
C ASP A 17 18.77 -0.48 -9.92
N PRO A 18 18.22 0.63 -9.40
CA PRO A 18 18.58 1.95 -9.92
C PRO A 18 20.01 2.33 -9.48
N PRO A 19 20.86 2.78 -10.40
CA PRO A 19 22.20 3.22 -10.05
C PRO A 19 22.12 4.42 -9.08
N GLU A 20 23.02 4.44 -8.10
CA GLU A 20 23.14 5.54 -7.12
C GLU A 20 21.83 5.84 -6.35
N TRP A 21 21.02 4.79 -6.09
CA TRP A 21 19.79 4.98 -5.30
C TRP A 21 20.10 5.55 -3.92
N PRO A 22 19.55 6.72 -3.53
CA PRO A 22 19.88 7.37 -2.26
C PRO A 22 19.21 6.72 -1.05
N GLY A 23 18.48 5.61 -1.23
CA GLY A 23 17.58 5.06 -0.22
C GLY A 23 16.25 5.81 -0.18
N HIS A 24 15.34 5.32 0.66
CA HIS A 24 14.01 5.91 0.84
C HIS A 24 13.50 5.69 2.26
N ARG A 25 12.37 6.32 2.60
CA ARG A 25 11.61 6.07 3.84
C ARG A 25 10.33 5.30 3.52
N ALA A 26 9.88 4.47 4.47
CA ALA A 26 8.67 3.68 4.30
C ALA A 26 7.43 4.57 4.08
N GLY A 27 6.72 4.35 2.98
CA GLY A 27 5.57 5.15 2.55
C GLY A 27 5.87 6.22 1.49
N GLN A 28 7.13 6.39 1.06
CA GLN A 28 7.47 7.25 -0.09
C GLN A 28 7.09 6.60 -1.42
N HIS A 29 7.10 7.40 -2.48
CA HIS A 29 6.84 6.99 -3.86
C HIS A 29 7.94 7.48 -4.81
N VAL A 30 7.89 7.00 -6.03
CA VAL A 30 8.63 7.53 -7.18
C VAL A 30 7.68 7.89 -8.30
N ASP A 31 8.08 8.84 -9.13
CA ASP A 31 7.47 9.06 -10.42
C ASP A 31 8.19 8.19 -11.46
N VAL A 32 7.43 7.42 -12.22
CA VAL A 32 7.90 6.67 -13.39
C VAL A 32 7.49 7.42 -14.63
N ARG A 33 8.46 7.70 -15.51
CA ARG A 33 8.23 8.31 -16.81
C ARG A 33 8.42 7.27 -17.91
N LEU A 34 7.42 7.15 -18.76
CA LEU A 34 7.42 6.33 -19.96
C LEU A 34 7.44 7.26 -21.17
N THR A 35 8.29 6.97 -22.15
CA THR A 35 8.35 7.70 -23.41
C THR A 35 7.96 6.74 -24.53
N ALA A 36 6.89 7.05 -25.27
CA ALA A 36 6.46 6.30 -26.45
C ALA A 36 7.37 6.59 -27.66
N GLU A 37 7.30 5.74 -28.67
CA GLU A 37 8.12 5.88 -29.90
C GLU A 37 7.89 7.21 -30.65
N ASP A 38 6.69 7.77 -30.56
CA ASP A 38 6.32 9.06 -31.13
C ASP A 38 6.78 10.27 -30.30
N GLY A 39 7.45 10.02 -29.16
CA GLY A 39 7.94 11.03 -28.22
C GLY A 39 6.92 11.48 -27.18
N TYR A 40 5.71 10.93 -27.16
CA TYR A 40 4.73 11.18 -26.10
C TYR A 40 5.25 10.68 -24.75
N GLN A 41 5.07 11.48 -23.71
CA GLN A 41 5.53 11.14 -22.35
C GLN A 41 4.37 11.04 -21.38
N ALA A 42 4.29 9.92 -20.68
CA ALA A 42 3.39 9.72 -19.56
C ALA A 42 4.19 9.58 -18.26
N GLN A 43 3.83 10.33 -17.23
CA GLN A 43 4.42 10.24 -15.90
C GLN A 43 3.36 9.87 -14.88
N ARG A 44 3.67 8.88 -14.04
CA ARG A 44 2.77 8.40 -12.97
C ARG A 44 3.55 8.09 -11.71
N SER A 45 2.95 8.39 -10.57
CA SER A 45 3.50 8.11 -9.25
C SER A 45 3.17 6.70 -8.81
N TYR A 46 4.17 5.97 -8.31
CA TYR A 46 4.04 4.62 -7.76
C TYR A 46 4.67 4.57 -6.38
N SER A 47 3.89 4.09 -5.40
CA SER A 47 4.41 3.87 -4.05
C SER A 47 5.52 2.83 -4.05
N ILE A 48 6.54 3.06 -3.23
CA ILE A 48 7.63 2.11 -3.04
C ILE A 48 7.13 0.97 -2.16
N ALA A 49 7.27 -0.25 -2.67
CA ALA A 49 6.84 -1.47 -1.99
C ALA A 49 7.93 -2.09 -1.10
N SER A 50 9.22 -1.88 -1.44
CA SER A 50 10.36 -2.32 -0.61
C SER A 50 10.46 -1.52 0.68
N ALA A 51 11.05 -2.11 1.72
CA ALA A 51 11.39 -1.39 2.93
C ALA A 51 12.67 -0.56 2.74
N PRO A 52 12.88 0.50 3.53
CA PRO A 52 14.18 1.11 3.66
C PRO A 52 15.24 0.08 4.05
N GLY A 53 16.35 0.02 3.32
CA GLY A 53 17.44 -0.94 3.54
C GLY A 53 17.29 -2.27 2.81
N ASP A 54 16.18 -2.54 2.10
CA ASP A 54 16.09 -3.66 1.16
C ASP A 54 17.12 -3.46 0.02
N GLU A 55 17.67 -4.55 -0.49
CA GLU A 55 18.70 -4.54 -1.54
C GLU A 55 18.23 -3.86 -2.83
N HIS A 56 16.95 -4.07 -3.18
CA HIS A 56 16.35 -3.57 -4.41
C HIS A 56 15.17 -2.64 -4.14
N LEU A 57 14.99 -1.69 -5.05
CA LEU A 57 13.76 -0.90 -5.12
C LEU A 57 12.65 -1.75 -5.74
N VAL A 58 11.52 -1.87 -5.06
CA VAL A 58 10.36 -2.60 -5.58
C VAL A 58 9.19 -1.65 -5.77
N LEU A 59 8.63 -1.65 -6.99
CA LEU A 59 7.38 -0.98 -7.30
C LEU A 59 6.33 -2.02 -7.61
N THR A 60 5.10 -1.85 -7.11
CA THR A 60 4.01 -2.77 -7.42
C THR A 60 2.91 -2.04 -8.17
N VAL A 61 2.61 -2.55 -9.35
CA VAL A 61 1.74 -1.92 -10.34
C VAL A 61 0.51 -2.77 -10.57
N GLU A 62 -0.67 -2.19 -10.34
CA GLU A 62 -1.96 -2.76 -10.74
C GLU A 62 -2.27 -2.32 -12.18
N ARG A 63 -2.56 -3.29 -13.06
CA ARG A 63 -2.98 -3.03 -14.43
C ARG A 63 -4.39 -2.43 -14.43
N LEU A 64 -4.49 -1.20 -14.92
CA LEU A 64 -5.76 -0.54 -15.22
C LEU A 64 -5.92 -0.51 -16.74
N ASP A 65 -6.99 -1.12 -17.27
CA ASP A 65 -7.16 -1.28 -18.71
C ASP A 65 -7.24 0.06 -19.46
N ASP A 66 -7.74 1.11 -18.80
CA ASP A 66 -7.82 2.47 -19.33
C ASP A 66 -6.63 3.36 -18.87
N GLY A 67 -5.59 2.77 -18.25
CA GLY A 67 -4.43 3.50 -17.75
C GLY A 67 -3.39 3.75 -18.85
N GLU A 68 -2.78 4.95 -18.88
CA GLU A 68 -1.76 5.28 -19.91
C GLU A 68 -0.44 4.53 -19.74
N GLY A 69 -0.06 4.11 -18.54
CA GLY A 69 1.25 3.49 -18.27
C GLY A 69 1.15 2.12 -17.60
N SER A 70 0.12 1.87 -16.80
CA SER A 70 -0.01 0.61 -16.05
C SER A 70 -0.19 -0.62 -16.96
N PRO A 71 -0.84 -0.58 -18.14
CA PRO A 71 -0.87 -1.72 -19.06
C PRO A 71 0.54 -2.12 -19.53
N TYR A 72 1.37 -1.14 -19.88
CA TYR A 72 2.77 -1.39 -20.28
C TYR A 72 3.59 -1.97 -19.12
N LEU A 73 3.60 -1.29 -17.96
CA LEU A 73 4.40 -1.70 -16.80
C LEU A 73 4.00 -3.08 -16.26
N ALA A 74 2.70 -3.38 -16.23
CA ALA A 74 2.20 -4.66 -15.70
C ALA A 74 2.02 -5.74 -16.77
N GLY A 75 2.09 -5.42 -18.08
CA GLY A 75 1.80 -6.34 -19.17
C GLY A 75 2.97 -6.60 -20.12
N GLU A 76 3.68 -5.55 -20.53
CA GLU A 76 4.63 -5.59 -21.64
C GLU A 76 6.09 -5.51 -21.19
N LEU A 77 6.37 -4.88 -20.04
CA LEU A 77 7.72 -4.70 -19.50
C LEU A 77 8.43 -6.06 -19.32
N ARG A 78 9.70 -6.13 -19.68
CA ARG A 78 10.52 -7.34 -19.66
C ARG A 78 11.80 -7.15 -18.86
N PHE A 79 12.40 -8.27 -18.45
CA PHE A 79 13.73 -8.29 -17.86
C PHE A 79 14.72 -7.56 -18.75
N GLY A 80 15.53 -6.69 -18.15
CA GLY A 80 16.52 -5.87 -18.86
C GLY A 80 16.01 -4.50 -19.34
N ASP A 81 14.68 -4.27 -19.39
CA ASP A 81 14.15 -2.96 -19.75
C ASP A 81 14.54 -1.90 -18.72
N GLU A 82 14.73 -0.67 -19.19
CA GLU A 82 15.06 0.49 -18.38
C GLU A 82 13.86 1.38 -18.19
N LEU A 83 13.73 1.93 -16.98
CA LEU A 83 12.70 2.88 -16.60
C LEU A 83 13.32 4.17 -16.11
N GLU A 84 12.74 5.29 -16.50
CA GLU A 84 13.15 6.57 -15.94
C GLU A 84 12.40 6.85 -14.65
N LEU A 85 13.15 6.99 -13.55
CA LEU A 85 12.63 7.20 -12.22
C LEU A 85 13.02 8.57 -11.68
N ARG A 86 12.08 9.22 -11.01
CA ARG A 86 12.35 10.41 -10.21
C ARG A 86 11.92 10.15 -8.78
N GLY A 87 12.81 10.25 -7.84
CA GLY A 87 12.51 10.06 -6.42
C GLY A 87 13.74 9.80 -5.56
N PRO A 88 13.52 9.42 -4.29
CA PRO A 88 12.23 9.23 -3.63
C PRO A 88 11.50 10.55 -3.36
N ILE A 89 10.17 10.52 -3.40
CA ILE A 89 9.29 11.68 -3.20
C ILE A 89 8.34 11.41 -2.04
N GLY A 90 7.95 12.47 -1.33
CA GLY A 90 6.97 12.43 -0.24
C GLY A 90 7.60 12.51 1.14
N GLY A 91 6.83 13.01 2.10
CA GLY A 91 7.21 13.17 3.50
C GLY A 91 6.02 13.12 4.45
N TYR A 92 4.82 13.37 3.94
CA TYR A 92 3.59 13.34 4.73
C TYR A 92 3.14 11.90 5.06
N PHE A 93 3.19 10.99 4.08
CA PHE A 93 2.75 9.59 4.22
C PHE A 93 3.91 8.65 4.58
N VAL A 94 4.80 9.10 5.45
CA VAL A 94 5.99 8.34 5.88
C VAL A 94 5.80 7.88 7.32
N TRP A 95 6.13 6.61 7.58
CA TRP A 95 6.21 6.07 8.92
C TRP A 95 7.65 5.88 9.38
N GLU A 96 7.92 6.32 10.58
CA GLU A 96 9.15 6.11 11.35
C GLU A 96 8.78 5.79 12.79
N GLU A 97 9.51 4.91 13.45
CA GLU A 97 9.22 4.47 14.83
C GLU A 97 9.10 5.62 15.81
N LEU A 98 9.93 6.66 15.65
CA LEU A 98 9.94 7.86 16.51
C LEU A 98 8.62 8.66 16.51
N LEU A 99 7.73 8.40 15.55
CA LEU A 99 6.41 9.03 15.52
C LEU A 99 5.48 8.50 16.61
N GLY A 100 5.84 7.36 17.21
CA GLY A 100 5.18 6.75 18.35
C GLY A 100 3.76 6.27 18.12
N GLY A 101 3.10 5.83 19.21
CA GLY A 101 1.72 5.34 19.25
C GLY A 101 1.56 3.93 18.67
N PRO A 102 0.42 3.27 18.90
CA PRO A 102 0.07 2.09 18.11
C PRO A 102 -0.23 2.51 16.66
N LEU A 103 0.01 1.62 15.72
CA LEU A 103 -0.09 1.89 14.28
C LEU A 103 -1.34 1.23 13.71
N LEU A 104 -2.23 2.01 13.11
CA LEU A 104 -3.40 1.53 12.37
C LEU A 104 -3.20 1.75 10.87
N LEU A 105 -3.18 0.67 10.11
CA LEU A 105 -3.02 0.65 8.67
C LEU A 105 -4.32 0.23 8.00
N LEU A 106 -4.85 1.05 7.09
CA LEU A 106 -6.08 0.76 6.36
C LEU A 106 -5.79 0.76 4.85
N ALA A 107 -5.82 -0.42 4.24
CA ALA A 107 -5.52 -0.64 2.83
C ALA A 107 -6.77 -0.94 2.02
N GLY A 108 -6.92 -0.28 0.86
CA GLY A 108 -7.91 -0.63 -0.17
C GLY A 108 -7.22 -1.02 -1.49
N GLY A 109 -7.36 -2.28 -1.93
CA GLY A 109 -6.71 -2.76 -3.18
C GLY A 109 -5.21 -2.53 -3.18
N SER A 110 -4.68 -1.91 -4.24
CA SER A 110 -3.25 -1.58 -4.36
C SER A 110 -2.74 -0.55 -3.34
N GLY A 111 -3.62 0.04 -2.51
CA GLY A 111 -3.20 0.84 -1.34
C GLY A 111 -2.44 0.07 -0.27
N ILE A 112 -2.38 -1.23 -0.36
CA ILE A 112 -1.49 -2.05 0.47
C ILE A 112 -0.01 -1.77 0.21
N VAL A 113 0.37 -1.28 -0.97
CA VAL A 113 1.76 -1.14 -1.40
C VAL A 113 2.61 -0.29 -0.45
N PRO A 114 2.27 0.98 -0.16
CA PRO A 114 3.06 1.78 0.78
C PRO A 114 2.96 1.24 2.22
N LEU A 115 1.85 0.61 2.59
CA LEU A 115 1.66 0.04 3.93
C LEU A 115 2.47 -1.24 4.12
N ARG A 116 2.68 -2.03 3.06
CA ARG A 116 3.63 -3.15 3.06
C ARG A 116 5.05 -2.67 3.35
N SER A 117 5.49 -1.58 2.71
CA SER A 117 6.80 -0.97 2.99
C SER A 117 6.95 -0.63 4.47
N MET A 118 5.90 -0.05 5.10
CA MET A 118 5.88 0.25 6.53
C MET A 118 5.96 -1.03 7.40
N LEU A 119 5.17 -2.07 7.07
CA LEU A 119 5.18 -3.34 7.79
C LEU A 119 6.54 -4.06 7.69
N ARG A 120 7.15 -4.05 6.50
CA ARG A 120 8.49 -4.62 6.30
C ARG A 120 9.54 -3.84 7.08
N HIS A 121 9.47 -2.50 7.06
CA HIS A 121 10.37 -1.65 7.84
C HIS A 121 10.22 -1.91 9.33
N HIS A 122 8.96 -1.98 9.83
CA HIS A 122 8.65 -2.35 11.21
C HIS A 122 9.30 -3.67 11.62
N ALA A 123 9.19 -4.70 10.74
CA ALA A 123 9.81 -6.00 10.99
C ALA A 123 11.34 -5.95 10.95
N ALA A 124 11.92 -5.20 9.99
CA ALA A 124 13.37 -5.10 9.80
C ALA A 124 14.10 -4.40 10.97
N ILE A 125 13.45 -3.42 11.61
CA ILE A 125 14.00 -2.73 12.79
C ILE A 125 13.59 -3.39 14.11
N GLU A 126 12.91 -4.55 14.06
CA GLU A 126 12.41 -5.28 15.24
C GLU A 126 11.56 -4.39 16.17
N SER A 127 10.76 -3.48 15.59
CA SER A 127 9.91 -2.56 16.35
C SER A 127 8.91 -3.32 17.20
N THR A 128 8.68 -2.84 18.42
CA THR A 128 7.69 -3.36 19.37
C THR A 128 6.37 -2.59 19.36
N ILE A 129 6.24 -1.61 18.47
CA ILE A 129 4.98 -0.88 18.27
C ILE A 129 3.91 -1.85 17.79
N LEU A 130 2.76 -1.84 18.47
CA LEU A 130 1.63 -2.67 18.06
C LEU A 130 1.01 -2.15 16.77
N VAL A 131 0.76 -3.05 15.83
CA VAL A 131 0.23 -2.75 14.50
C VAL A 131 -1.07 -3.49 14.26
N ARG A 132 -2.09 -2.79 13.78
CA ARG A 132 -3.28 -3.39 13.17
C ARG A 132 -3.37 -2.99 11.71
N LEU A 133 -3.52 -3.98 10.84
CA LEU A 133 -3.83 -3.79 9.43
C LEU A 133 -5.23 -4.31 9.13
N LEU A 134 -6.10 -3.46 8.57
CA LEU A 134 -7.26 -3.91 7.81
C LEU A 134 -6.98 -3.80 6.32
N TYR A 135 -7.05 -4.92 5.60
CA TYR A 135 -6.90 -4.93 4.15
C TYR A 135 -8.24 -5.27 3.47
N SER A 136 -8.78 -4.30 2.73
CA SER A 136 -10.00 -4.44 1.94
C SER A 136 -9.65 -4.83 0.50
N SER A 137 -10.14 -5.98 0.06
CA SER A 137 -10.01 -6.47 -1.32
C SER A 137 -11.38 -6.88 -1.88
N ARG A 138 -11.46 -7.11 -3.20
CA ARG A 138 -12.70 -7.58 -3.84
C ARG A 138 -12.95 -9.05 -3.54
N SER A 139 -11.93 -9.86 -3.72
CA SER A 139 -11.91 -11.30 -3.47
C SER A 139 -10.58 -11.73 -2.84
N LEU A 140 -10.47 -13.00 -2.44
CA LEU A 140 -9.22 -13.53 -1.90
C LEU A 140 -8.12 -13.63 -2.97
N SER A 141 -8.48 -13.84 -4.23
CA SER A 141 -7.53 -13.88 -5.37
C SER A 141 -6.97 -12.49 -5.73
N ASP A 142 -7.64 -11.41 -5.30
CA ASP A 142 -7.17 -10.04 -5.50
C ASP A 142 -6.28 -9.54 -4.33
N VAL A 143 -6.03 -10.37 -3.32
CA VAL A 143 -5.16 -9.99 -2.19
C VAL A 143 -3.70 -10.04 -2.62
N ILE A 144 -3.10 -8.84 -2.74
CA ILE A 144 -1.69 -8.65 -3.08
C ILE A 144 -0.84 -9.03 -1.86
N TYR A 145 0.33 -9.67 -2.07
CA TYR A 145 1.28 -10.08 -1.02
C TYR A 145 0.71 -11.06 0.03
N ARG A 146 -0.28 -11.85 -0.35
CA ARG A 146 -1.02 -12.72 0.57
C ARG A 146 -0.13 -13.54 1.50
N ASP A 147 0.86 -14.23 0.95
CA ASP A 147 1.74 -15.11 1.72
C ASP A 147 2.73 -14.33 2.59
N GLU A 148 3.15 -13.15 2.12
CA GLU A 148 4.00 -12.27 2.92
C GLU A 148 3.23 -11.65 4.09
N LEU A 149 2.02 -11.18 3.85
CA LEU A 149 1.14 -10.67 4.92
C LEU A 149 0.86 -11.75 5.97
N ALA A 150 0.68 -13.01 5.57
CA ALA A 150 0.52 -14.11 6.50
C ALA A 150 1.76 -14.31 7.39
N ARG A 151 2.98 -14.19 6.82
CA ARG A 151 4.24 -14.25 7.59
C ARG A 151 4.41 -13.06 8.52
N LEU A 152 4.10 -11.85 8.07
CA LEU A 152 4.18 -10.63 8.89
C LEU A 152 3.17 -10.67 10.04
N GLY A 153 1.95 -11.15 9.80
CA GLY A 153 0.91 -11.32 10.82
C GLY A 153 1.13 -12.49 11.78
N ALA A 154 2.21 -13.27 11.61
CA ALA A 154 2.63 -14.28 12.59
C ALA A 154 3.48 -13.69 13.74
N ARG A 155 3.82 -12.40 13.68
CA ARG A 155 4.52 -11.67 14.74
C ARG A 155 3.51 -11.23 15.80
N ASP A 156 3.89 -11.29 17.07
CA ASP A 156 3.02 -10.94 18.21
C ASP A 156 2.55 -9.46 18.18
N GLU A 157 3.34 -8.57 17.57
CA GLU A 157 3.03 -7.14 17.49
C GLU A 157 2.07 -6.80 16.35
N VAL A 158 1.80 -7.73 15.39
CA VAL A 158 1.11 -7.43 14.14
C VAL A 158 -0.18 -8.22 14.00
N GLU A 159 -1.31 -7.53 14.02
CA GLU A 159 -2.63 -8.10 13.76
C GLU A 159 -3.08 -7.72 12.34
N ILE A 160 -3.40 -8.72 11.49
CA ILE A 160 -3.87 -8.50 10.12
C ILE A 160 -5.27 -9.05 9.95
N SER A 161 -6.19 -8.18 9.58
CA SER A 161 -7.58 -8.48 9.25
C SER A 161 -7.89 -8.21 7.79
N PHE A 162 -8.71 -9.06 7.17
CA PHE A 162 -9.14 -8.89 5.79
C PHE A 162 -10.65 -8.67 5.73
N THR A 163 -11.07 -7.78 4.81
CA THR A 163 -12.47 -7.66 4.42
C THR A 163 -12.61 -7.87 2.90
N LEU A 164 -13.46 -8.82 2.51
CA LEU A 164 -13.75 -9.12 1.12
C LEU A 164 -15.09 -8.51 0.72
N THR A 165 -15.10 -7.69 -0.35
CA THR A 165 -16.24 -6.83 -0.66
C THR A 165 -17.15 -7.37 -1.77
N ARG A 166 -16.73 -8.40 -2.51
CA ARG A 166 -17.52 -9.01 -3.58
C ARG A 166 -17.67 -10.52 -3.41
N GLU A 167 -16.54 -11.24 -3.32
CA GLU A 167 -16.52 -12.68 -3.27
C GLU A 167 -15.65 -13.16 -2.12
N ALA A 168 -16.19 -14.06 -1.31
CA ALA A 168 -15.46 -14.71 -0.24
C ALA A 168 -15.61 -16.23 -0.36
N PRO A 169 -14.53 -17.00 -0.21
CA PRO A 169 -14.58 -18.45 -0.30
C PRO A 169 -15.43 -19.04 0.82
N GLU A 170 -15.91 -20.26 0.61
CA GLU A 170 -16.58 -21.03 1.65
C GLU A 170 -15.66 -21.17 2.87
N GLY A 171 -16.23 -21.02 4.07
CA GLY A 171 -15.47 -21.08 5.33
C GLY A 171 -14.67 -19.82 5.65
N TRP A 172 -14.80 -18.75 4.87
CA TRP A 172 -14.13 -17.47 5.17
C TRP A 172 -14.48 -16.94 6.56
N ARG A 173 -13.46 -16.65 7.37
CA ARG A 173 -13.63 -16.18 8.76
C ARG A 173 -13.38 -14.68 8.94
N GLY A 174 -12.87 -13.98 7.92
CA GLY A 174 -12.71 -12.53 7.93
C GLY A 174 -14.02 -11.80 7.60
N TYR A 175 -13.92 -10.49 7.50
CA TYR A 175 -15.08 -9.64 7.20
C TYR A 175 -15.55 -9.79 5.74
N ARG A 176 -16.88 -9.55 5.52
CA ARG A 176 -17.53 -9.60 4.19
C ARG A 176 -18.33 -8.33 3.95
N ARG A 177 -17.68 -7.19 4.08
CA ARG A 177 -18.34 -5.88 4.00
C ARG A 177 -17.38 -4.80 3.54
N ARG A 178 -17.90 -3.68 3.05
CA ARG A 178 -17.10 -2.48 2.85
C ARG A 178 -16.75 -1.86 4.19
N ILE A 179 -15.70 -1.03 4.20
CA ILE A 179 -15.34 -0.27 5.37
C ILE A 179 -16.47 0.70 5.74
N ASP A 180 -16.83 0.71 7.01
CA ASP A 180 -17.83 1.58 7.61
C ASP A 180 -17.48 1.83 9.09
N ALA A 181 -18.24 2.70 9.75
CA ALA A 181 -17.99 3.08 11.14
C ALA A 181 -18.10 1.90 12.13
N GLU A 182 -18.91 0.89 11.83
CA GLU A 182 -19.02 -0.30 12.68
C GLU A 182 -17.77 -1.17 12.58
N LEU A 183 -17.29 -1.45 11.37
CA LEU A 183 -16.05 -2.19 11.16
C LEU A 183 -14.83 -1.44 11.73
N LEU A 184 -14.79 -0.11 11.55
CA LEU A 184 -13.73 0.71 12.15
C LEU A 184 -13.73 0.64 13.68
N ARG A 185 -14.91 0.62 14.32
CA ARG A 185 -15.02 0.49 15.79
C ARG A 185 -14.52 -0.85 16.29
N GLU A 186 -14.66 -1.91 15.49
CA GLU A 186 -14.18 -3.24 15.85
C GLU A 186 -12.66 -3.36 15.75
N ILE A 187 -12.06 -2.75 14.70
CA ILE A 187 -10.64 -2.97 14.37
C ILE A 187 -9.70 -1.87 14.85
N ALA A 188 -10.19 -0.62 15.01
CA ALA A 188 -9.33 0.48 15.40
C ALA A 188 -8.96 0.40 16.89
N TRP A 189 -7.83 1.01 17.22
CA TRP A 189 -7.48 1.29 18.62
C TRP A 189 -8.47 2.29 19.20
N PRO A 190 -8.73 2.27 20.52
CA PRO A 190 -9.46 3.36 21.15
C PRO A 190 -8.79 4.72 20.87
N PRO A 191 -9.54 5.80 20.59
CA PRO A 191 -8.96 7.13 20.31
C PRO A 191 -8.01 7.64 21.41
N GLN A 192 -8.24 7.20 22.66
CA GLN A 192 -7.42 7.56 23.82
C GLN A 192 -5.99 7.02 23.74
N GLU A 193 -5.76 5.95 22.99
CA GLU A 193 -4.43 5.40 22.72
C GLU A 193 -3.67 6.19 21.65
N GLN A 194 -4.30 7.19 21.06
CA GLN A 194 -3.73 8.10 20.07
C GLN A 194 -3.00 7.37 18.92
N PRO A 195 -3.65 6.42 18.24
CA PRO A 195 -2.99 5.70 17.17
C PRO A 195 -2.54 6.63 16.05
N LEU A 196 -1.41 6.30 15.44
CA LEU A 196 -1.02 6.88 14.17
C LEU A 196 -1.66 6.06 13.05
N VAL A 197 -2.44 6.74 12.20
CA VAL A 197 -3.26 6.06 11.19
C VAL A 197 -2.76 6.38 9.79
N TYR A 198 -2.60 5.35 8.95
CA TYR A 198 -2.32 5.49 7.54
C TYR A 198 -3.43 4.81 6.72
N VAL A 199 -4.05 5.58 5.85
CA VAL A 199 -5.13 5.10 4.97
C VAL A 199 -4.71 5.28 3.52
N CYS A 200 -4.63 4.18 2.77
CA CYS A 200 -4.31 4.23 1.35
C CYS A 200 -5.26 3.38 0.52
N GLY A 201 -5.72 3.92 -0.61
CA GLY A 201 -6.65 3.22 -1.48
C GLY A 201 -7.42 4.12 -2.44
N PRO A 202 -8.47 3.59 -3.07
CA PRO A 202 -9.39 4.37 -3.88
C PRO A 202 -10.05 5.51 -3.07
N THR A 203 -10.33 6.64 -3.73
CA THR A 203 -10.88 7.85 -3.07
C THR A 203 -12.05 7.53 -2.15
N ALA A 204 -13.04 6.76 -2.62
CA ALA A 204 -14.23 6.43 -1.81
C ALA A 204 -13.89 5.59 -0.54
N PHE A 205 -12.88 4.72 -0.61
CA PHE A 205 -12.40 3.96 0.54
C PHE A 205 -11.71 4.88 1.56
N VAL A 206 -10.83 5.74 1.09
CA VAL A 206 -10.07 6.66 1.95
C VAL A 206 -11.01 7.65 2.65
N GLU A 207 -11.99 8.22 1.92
CA GLU A 207 -12.97 9.13 2.52
C GLU A 207 -13.84 8.44 3.58
N ALA A 208 -14.35 7.24 3.29
CA ALA A 208 -15.13 6.48 4.26
C ALA A 208 -14.33 6.15 5.52
N ALA A 209 -13.07 5.73 5.35
CA ALA A 209 -12.19 5.39 6.47
C ALA A 209 -11.85 6.63 7.32
N ALA A 210 -11.37 7.71 6.68
CA ALA A 210 -10.94 8.90 7.40
C ALA A 210 -12.11 9.60 8.10
N THR A 211 -13.26 9.75 7.43
CA THR A 211 -14.45 10.34 8.03
C THR A 211 -14.96 9.49 9.20
N GLY A 212 -15.07 8.16 9.00
CA GLY A 212 -15.53 7.27 10.06
C GLY A 212 -14.63 7.29 11.30
N LEU A 213 -13.30 7.35 11.13
CA LEU A 213 -12.38 7.48 12.26
C LEU A 213 -12.54 8.80 13.01
N VAL A 214 -12.70 9.91 12.31
CA VAL A 214 -12.96 11.23 12.94
C VAL A 214 -14.28 11.22 13.70
N GLU A 215 -15.34 10.64 13.13
CA GLU A 215 -16.65 10.46 13.81
C GLU A 215 -16.55 9.58 15.05
N LEU A 216 -15.62 8.62 15.08
CA LEU A 216 -15.31 7.79 16.25
C LEU A 216 -14.43 8.48 17.29
N GLY A 217 -13.99 9.73 17.03
CA GLY A 217 -13.23 10.55 17.96
C GLY A 217 -11.71 10.48 17.81
N HIS A 218 -11.20 9.89 16.71
CA HIS A 218 -9.77 9.92 16.43
C HIS A 218 -9.31 11.31 16.00
N ASP A 219 -8.10 11.68 16.40
CA ASP A 219 -7.49 12.95 16.03
C ASP A 219 -7.17 12.98 14.52
N ALA A 220 -7.82 13.89 13.80
CA ALA A 220 -7.58 14.09 12.37
C ALA A 220 -6.11 14.42 12.04
N GLY A 221 -5.37 15.06 12.94
CA GLY A 221 -3.95 15.36 12.78
C GLY A 221 -3.05 14.11 12.82
N ARG A 222 -3.57 13.00 13.32
CA ARG A 222 -2.88 11.70 13.33
C ARG A 222 -3.34 10.74 12.23
N ILE A 223 -4.27 11.16 11.35
CA ILE A 223 -4.74 10.37 10.22
C ILE A 223 -4.08 10.87 8.94
N ARG A 224 -3.20 10.07 8.36
CA ARG A 224 -2.50 10.34 7.10
C ARG A 224 -3.14 9.55 5.98
N THR A 225 -3.41 10.21 4.86
CA THR A 225 -4.16 9.60 3.75
C THR A 225 -3.45 9.77 2.43
N GLU A 226 -3.44 8.70 1.62
CA GLU A 226 -3.07 8.74 0.20
C GLU A 226 -4.19 8.13 -0.64
N ARG A 227 -4.44 8.74 -1.80
CA ARG A 227 -5.50 8.33 -2.72
C ARG A 227 -4.90 8.02 -4.08
N PHE A 228 -5.42 6.98 -4.71
CA PHE A 228 -5.13 6.68 -6.12
C PHE A 228 -6.44 6.39 -6.85
N GLY A 229 -6.38 6.48 -8.16
CA GLY A 229 -7.53 6.39 -9.04
C GLY A 229 -7.78 7.69 -9.80
N PRO A 230 -8.78 7.75 -10.67
CA PRO A 230 -9.07 8.96 -11.40
C PRO A 230 -9.36 10.06 -10.38
N THR A 231 -8.54 11.12 -10.42
CA THR A 231 -8.88 12.39 -9.77
C THR A 231 -10.18 12.83 -10.39
N GLY A 232 -11.26 12.80 -9.59
CA GLY A 232 -12.59 13.20 -10.08
C GLY A 232 -12.51 14.52 -10.82
N ARG A 233 -13.07 14.52 -12.03
CA ARG A 233 -13.44 15.73 -12.75
C ARG A 233 -14.66 16.33 -12.10
#